data_09f839700563c02c55a43f8e67831892
#
_entry.id   09f839700563c02c55a43f8e67831892
#
_cell.length_a   1.000
_cell.length_b   1.000
_cell.length_c   1.000
_cell.angle_alpha   90.00
_cell.angle_beta   90.00
_cell.angle_gamma   90.00
#
_symmetry.space_group_name_H-M   'P 1'
#
loop_
_entity.id
_entity.type
_entity.pdbx_description
1 polymer ?
#
loop_
_entity_poly.entity_id
_entity_poly.type
_entity_poly.pdbx_seq_one_letter_code
_entity_poly.pdbx_strand_id
1 'polypeptide(L)'
;MAALGYDETDFMPCEITGRKGVDIHHIVSRENRIENLMLLTREKHVELGEIKSKMCYLLETHMDFLETNGVKFDYRWFNEQIFKYRQYEIR
;
A
#
# COMPACT_ATOMS: atom_id res chain seq x y z
N MET A 1 3.22 -8.88 10.68
CA MET A 1 3.33 -7.43 10.88
C MET A 1 2.27 -6.97 11.87
N ALA A 2 2.72 -6.52 13.02
CA ALA A 2 1.80 -6.23 14.13
C ALA A 2 0.79 -5.13 13.80
N ALA A 3 1.18 -4.16 13.01
CA ALA A 3 0.30 -3.03 12.69
C ALA A 3 -0.96 -3.46 11.97
N LEU A 4 -0.93 -4.60 11.30
CA LEU A 4 -2.10 -5.14 10.61
C LEU A 4 -2.73 -6.31 11.35
N GLY A 5 -2.23 -6.61 12.55
CA GLY A 5 -2.75 -7.72 13.33
C GLY A 5 -2.20 -9.08 12.94
N TYR A 6 -1.16 -9.09 12.12
CA TYR A 6 -0.50 -10.33 11.70
C TYR A 6 0.88 -10.41 12.33
N ASP A 7 1.29 -11.61 12.69
CA ASP A 7 2.59 -11.82 13.32
C ASP A 7 3.67 -12.20 12.32
N GLU A 8 3.28 -12.83 11.21
CA GLU A 8 4.24 -13.34 10.24
C GLU A 8 3.78 -13.00 8.83
N THR A 9 4.74 -12.66 8.00
CA THR A 9 4.44 -12.26 6.63
C THR A 9 3.93 -13.43 5.78
N ASP A 10 4.24 -14.67 6.18
CA ASP A 10 3.76 -15.85 5.44
C ASP A 10 2.26 -15.91 5.31
N PHE A 11 1.57 -15.38 6.31
CA PHE A 11 0.12 -15.46 6.36
C PHE A 11 -0.57 -14.20 5.86
N MET A 12 0.20 -13.22 5.42
CA MET A 12 -0.36 -11.95 4.97
C MET A 12 -0.58 -12.00 3.46
N PRO A 13 -1.78 -11.68 3.01
CA PRO A 13 -2.06 -11.70 1.57
C PRO A 13 -1.59 -10.42 0.89
N CYS A 14 -1.23 -10.55 -0.37
CA CYS A 14 -1.00 -9.39 -1.22
C CYS A 14 -2.31 -8.62 -1.34
N GLU A 15 -2.24 -7.29 -1.20
CA GLU A 15 -3.44 -6.47 -1.22
C GLU A 15 -4.12 -6.43 -2.58
N ILE A 16 -3.42 -6.82 -3.63
CA ILE A 16 -3.96 -6.82 -4.99
C ILE A 16 -4.40 -8.21 -5.42
N THR A 17 -3.55 -9.21 -5.19
CA THR A 17 -3.81 -10.56 -5.72
C THR A 17 -4.35 -11.54 -4.68
N GLY A 18 -4.19 -11.24 -3.40
CA GLY A 18 -4.59 -12.14 -2.32
C GLY A 18 -3.63 -13.31 -2.10
N ARG A 19 -2.52 -13.35 -2.80
CA ARG A 19 -1.55 -14.43 -2.66
C ARG A 19 -0.67 -14.22 -1.44
N LYS A 20 -0.19 -15.32 -0.89
CA LYS A 20 0.73 -15.30 0.25
C LYS A 20 2.16 -15.01 -0.22
N GLY A 21 3.06 -14.84 0.74
CA GLY A 21 4.48 -14.63 0.43
C GLY A 21 4.75 -13.25 -0.09
N VAL A 22 4.32 -12.24 0.64
CA VAL A 22 4.41 -10.86 0.20
C VAL A 22 5.66 -10.17 0.71
N ASP A 23 6.03 -9.11 0.01
CA ASP A 23 7.02 -8.15 0.44
C ASP A 23 6.29 -6.95 1.05
N ILE A 24 6.93 -6.28 1.97
CA ILE A 24 6.40 -5.04 2.53
C ILE A 24 6.95 -3.90 1.68
N HIS A 25 6.03 -3.17 1.05
CA HIS A 25 6.38 -2.07 0.16
C HIS A 25 6.10 -0.73 0.82
N HIS A 26 7.11 0.14 0.85
CA HIS A 26 6.94 1.53 1.28
C HIS A 26 6.41 2.30 0.07
N ILE A 27 5.19 2.80 0.17
CA ILE A 27 4.50 3.34 -1.01
C ILE A 27 5.13 4.64 -1.51
N VAL A 28 5.24 5.66 -0.66
CA VAL A 28 5.70 6.97 -1.10
C VAL A 28 6.99 7.45 -0.45
N SER A 29 7.38 6.85 0.67
CA SER A 29 8.56 7.28 1.41
C SER A 29 9.08 6.11 2.21
N ARG A 30 10.11 6.34 3.01
CA ARG A 30 10.66 5.28 3.86
C ARG A 30 10.07 5.26 5.25
N GLU A 31 9.00 6.02 5.45
CA GLU A 31 8.32 6.08 6.74
C GLU A 31 7.66 4.75 7.09
N ASN A 32 7.86 4.31 8.32
CA ASN A 32 7.27 3.04 8.79
C ASN A 32 5.94 3.28 9.49
N ARG A 33 4.99 3.87 8.78
CA ARG A 33 3.65 4.06 9.30
C ARG A 33 2.69 3.18 8.53
N ILE A 34 1.59 2.79 9.16
CA ILE A 34 0.65 1.84 8.57
C ILE A 34 0.14 2.33 7.21
N GLU A 35 -0.05 3.62 7.06
CA GLU A 35 -0.56 4.18 5.81
C GLU A 35 0.41 4.01 4.65
N ASN A 36 1.69 3.84 4.95
CA ASN A 36 2.74 3.77 3.94
C ASN A 36 3.26 2.35 3.68
N LEU A 37 2.77 1.38 4.43
CA LEU A 37 3.27 0.00 4.35
C LEU A 37 2.23 -0.89 3.68
N MET A 38 2.49 -1.27 2.44
CA MET A 38 1.58 -2.06 1.64
C MET A 38 2.15 -3.45 1.41
N LEU A 39 1.27 -4.43 1.34
CA LEU A 39 1.67 -5.82 1.14
C LEU A 39 1.49 -6.20 -0.32
N LEU A 40 2.57 -6.52 -1.00
CA LEU A 40 2.56 -6.88 -2.40
C LEU A 40 3.38 -8.13 -2.62
N THR A 41 2.94 -8.98 -3.55
CA THR A 41 3.82 -10.06 -4.00
C THR A 41 5.03 -9.44 -4.67
N ARG A 42 6.12 -10.20 -4.78
CA ARG A 42 7.31 -9.69 -5.44
C ARG A 42 7.00 -9.25 -6.88
N GLU A 43 6.16 -10.00 -7.56
CA GLU A 43 5.77 -9.66 -8.93
C GLU A 43 5.11 -8.28 -9.00
N LYS A 44 4.13 -8.04 -8.10
CA LYS A 44 3.44 -6.76 -8.10
C LYS A 44 4.33 -5.64 -7.59
N HIS A 45 5.22 -5.95 -6.66
CA HIS A 45 6.17 -4.96 -6.16
C HIS A 45 7.07 -4.46 -7.30
N VAL A 46 7.58 -5.39 -8.10
CA VAL A 46 8.43 -5.03 -9.24
C VAL A 46 7.63 -4.31 -10.31
N GLU A 47 6.42 -4.80 -10.57
CA GLU A 47 5.57 -4.26 -11.63
C GLU A 47 5.09 -2.83 -11.34
N LEU A 48 4.72 -2.55 -10.11
CA LEU A 48 4.01 -1.31 -9.79
C LEU A 48 4.76 -0.39 -8.82
N GLY A 49 5.67 -0.94 -8.03
CA GLY A 49 6.19 -0.24 -6.87
C GLY A 49 6.93 1.05 -7.15
N GLU A 50 7.58 1.16 -8.30
CA GLU A 50 8.41 2.32 -8.61
C GLU A 50 7.79 3.24 -9.66
N ILE A 51 6.57 2.95 -10.07
CA ILE A 51 5.95 3.71 -11.16
C ILE A 51 5.08 4.82 -10.59
N LYS A 52 5.50 6.07 -10.79
CA LYS A 52 4.81 7.22 -10.21
C LYS A 52 3.37 7.35 -10.69
N SER A 53 3.09 6.99 -11.94
CA SER A 53 1.73 7.07 -12.46
C SER A 53 0.80 6.05 -11.82
N LYS A 54 1.35 5.06 -11.11
CA LYS A 54 0.54 4.07 -10.41
C LYS A 54 0.43 4.35 -8.91
N MET A 55 1.05 5.43 -8.45
CA MET A 55 1.11 5.72 -7.02
C MET A 55 -0.27 5.92 -6.41
N CYS A 56 -1.16 6.64 -7.11
CA CYS A 56 -2.51 6.85 -6.59
C CYS A 56 -3.28 5.55 -6.52
N TYR A 57 -3.11 4.69 -7.53
CA TYR A 57 -3.74 3.38 -7.52
C TYR A 57 -3.31 2.57 -6.29
N LEU A 58 -2.01 2.58 -6.00
CA LEU A 58 -1.49 1.86 -4.83
C LEU A 58 -2.03 2.45 -3.53
N LEU A 59 -2.05 3.78 -3.44
CA LEU A 59 -2.54 4.45 -2.24
C LEU A 59 -4.01 4.15 -2.00
N GLU A 60 -4.82 4.21 -3.04
CA GLU A 60 -6.25 3.95 -2.92
C GLU A 60 -6.52 2.49 -2.58
N THR A 61 -5.76 1.57 -3.19
CA THR A 61 -5.90 0.16 -2.91
C THR A 61 -5.56 -0.13 -1.46
N HIS A 62 -4.49 0.46 -0.96
CA HIS A 62 -4.07 0.25 0.43
C HIS A 62 -5.09 0.85 1.40
N MET A 63 -5.63 2.02 1.09
CA MET A 63 -6.64 2.65 1.92
C MET A 63 -7.86 1.76 2.03
N ASP A 64 -8.32 1.20 0.90
CA ASP A 64 -9.44 0.25 0.89
C ASP A 64 -9.14 -0.99 1.72
N PHE A 65 -7.92 -1.49 1.60
CA PHE A 65 -7.51 -2.68 2.34
C PHE A 65 -7.59 -2.42 3.85
N LEU A 66 -7.07 -1.29 4.30
CA LEU A 66 -7.10 -0.94 5.71
C LEU A 66 -8.53 -0.77 6.20
N GLU A 67 -9.34 -0.11 5.42
CA GLU A 67 -10.74 0.12 5.78
C GLU A 67 -11.50 -1.20 5.88
N THR A 68 -11.31 -2.07 4.90
CA THR A 68 -11.97 -3.37 4.86
C THR A 68 -11.60 -4.23 6.05
N ASN A 69 -10.36 -4.09 6.53
CA ASN A 69 -9.87 -4.89 7.65
C ASN A 69 -10.07 -4.21 9.00
N GLY A 70 -10.77 -3.09 9.02
CA GLY A 70 -11.08 -2.40 10.26
C GLY A 70 -9.88 -1.76 10.95
N VAL A 71 -8.84 -1.47 10.20
CA VAL A 71 -7.64 -0.84 10.73
C VAL A 71 -7.79 0.66 10.64
N LYS A 72 -7.57 1.35 11.76
CA LYS A 72 -7.64 2.81 11.78
C LYS A 72 -6.42 3.39 11.07
N PHE A 73 -6.65 4.44 10.30
CA PHE A 73 -5.58 5.09 9.55
C PHE A 73 -5.88 6.57 9.38
N ASP A 74 -4.88 7.31 8.93
CA ASP A 74 -4.96 8.75 8.77
C ASP A 74 -5.42 9.08 7.35
N TYR A 75 -6.70 9.41 7.19
CA TYR A 75 -7.28 9.81 5.92
C TYR A 75 -6.59 11.02 5.32
N ARG A 76 -6.21 11.97 6.18
CA ARG A 76 -5.58 13.18 5.70
C ARG A 76 -4.26 12.86 5.01
N TRP A 77 -3.49 11.95 5.60
CA TRP A 77 -2.23 11.54 5.01
C TRP A 77 -2.44 10.97 3.60
N PHE A 78 -3.41 10.07 3.45
CA PHE A 78 -3.73 9.49 2.15
C PHE A 78 -4.16 10.55 1.15
N ASN A 79 -5.04 11.45 1.56
CA ASN A 79 -5.54 12.49 0.66
C ASN A 79 -4.41 13.41 0.19
N GLU A 80 -3.49 13.75 1.09
CA GLU A 80 -2.35 14.58 0.72
C GLU A 80 -1.46 13.88 -0.29
N GLN A 81 -1.19 12.59 -0.07
CA GLN A 81 -0.33 11.86 -0.99
C GLN A 81 -1.01 11.64 -2.33
N ILE A 82 -2.28 11.30 -2.33
CA ILE A 82 -3.03 11.10 -3.57
C ILE A 82 -3.04 12.40 -4.38
N PHE A 83 -3.30 13.53 -3.73
CA PHE A 83 -3.30 14.82 -4.40
C PHE A 83 -1.92 15.10 -5.02
N LYS A 84 -0.87 14.82 -4.26
CA LYS A 84 0.49 15.07 -4.71
C LYS A 84 0.87 14.24 -5.94
N TYR A 85 0.46 12.99 -5.97
CA TYR A 85 0.86 12.08 -7.05
C TYR A 85 -0.13 11.98 -8.20
N ARG A 86 -1.29 12.58 -8.07
CA ARG A 86 -2.28 12.53 -9.14
C ARG A 86 -1.79 13.20 -10.40
N GLN A 87 -0.92 14.19 -10.25
CA GLN A 87 -0.35 14.89 -11.40
C GLN A 87 0.42 13.96 -12.33
N TYR A 88 0.91 12.84 -11.82
CA TYR A 88 1.66 11.88 -12.65
C TYR A 88 0.75 10.99 -13.49
N GLU A 89 -0.54 11.02 -13.23
CA GLU A 89 -1.51 10.26 -14.02
C GLU A 89 -2.03 11.04 -15.21
N ILE A 90 -1.88 12.35 -15.17
CA ILE A 90 -2.42 13.22 -16.19
C ILE A 90 -1.44 13.31 -17.34
N ARG A 91 -1.93 13.10 -18.56
CA ARG A 91 -1.07 13.13 -19.74
C ARG A 91 -1.48 14.22 -20.70
#